data_f9e4bffe675e01f7ef87d4561295f003
#
_entry.id   f9e4bffe675e01f7ef87d4561295f003
#
_cell.length_a   1.000
_cell.length_b   1.000
_cell.length_c   1.000
_cell.angle_alpha   90.00
_cell.angle_beta   90.00
_cell.angle_gamma   90.00
#
_symmetry.space_group_name_H-M   'P 1'
#
loop_
_entity.id
_entity.type
_entity.pdbx_description
1 polymer ?
#
loop_
_entity_poly.entity_id
_entity_poly.type
_entity_poly.pdbx_seq_one_letter_code
_entity_poly.pdbx_strand_id
1 'polypeptide(L)'
;MIPAANTNEPIKRREAISRLAAIGAALALSGSQVKPGARSTSMTITCFIRYQIDPFQRDNFQKYAENWSRIIPRCGGHLVGYFVPHEGTNDIAWGLIAFDSLSAYEDYRKRLSMDKEARMNFAMAESKRIILREERTFVEVVDGTLGVPATSG
;
A
#
# COMPACT_ATOMS: atom_id res chain seq x y z
N MET A 1 -46.26 -32.23 -11.49
CA MET A 1 -46.69 -32.48 -12.90
C MET A 1 -45.72 -31.70 -13.77
N ILE A 2 -44.83 -32.39 -14.42
CA ILE A 2 -43.85 -32.02 -15.46
C ILE A 2 -44.61 -32.04 -16.81
N PRO A 3 -44.23 -31.35 -17.88
CA PRO A 3 -42.96 -31.49 -18.59
C PRO A 3 -42.38 -30.15 -19.10
N ALA A 4 -41.07 -29.94 -19.27
CA ALA A 4 -40.07 -30.47 -20.19
C ALA A 4 -40.35 -30.25 -21.71
N ALA A 5 -39.43 -29.51 -22.37
CA ALA A 5 -38.84 -29.71 -23.72
C ALA A 5 -38.03 -28.44 -24.05
N ASN A 6 -36.71 -28.46 -24.13
CA ASN A 6 -35.78 -29.03 -25.10
C ASN A 6 -36.03 -28.54 -26.53
N THR A 7 -35.10 -27.80 -27.09
CA THR A 7 -34.48 -28.11 -28.39
C THR A 7 -33.25 -27.23 -28.68
N ASN A 8 -32.17 -27.95 -28.79
CA ASN A 8 -30.97 -27.69 -29.59
C ASN A 8 -31.28 -27.29 -31.05
N GLU A 9 -30.45 -26.45 -31.65
CA GLU A 9 -29.69 -26.81 -32.84
C GLU A 9 -28.83 -25.64 -33.36
N PRO A 10 -27.67 -25.95 -33.95
CA PRO A 10 -26.67 -24.96 -34.38
C PRO A 10 -26.73 -24.75 -35.91
N ILE A 11 -26.42 -23.59 -36.41
CA ILE A 11 -26.21 -23.37 -37.84
C ILE A 11 -25.02 -22.44 -38.12
N LYS A 12 -23.99 -23.08 -38.59
CA LYS A 12 -23.28 -23.01 -39.89
C LYS A 12 -22.54 -21.71 -40.22
N ARG A 13 -21.24 -21.96 -40.23
CA ARG A 13 -20.23 -21.33 -41.09
C ARG A 13 -20.73 -21.00 -42.50
N ARG A 14 -20.33 -19.85 -43.01
CA ARG A 14 -19.91 -19.73 -44.40
C ARG A 14 -18.82 -18.68 -44.55
N GLU A 15 -17.71 -19.14 -45.05
CA GLU A 15 -16.59 -18.41 -45.62
C GLU A 15 -17.03 -17.68 -46.88
N ALA A 16 -16.47 -16.49 -47.11
CA ALA A 16 -16.24 -15.99 -48.45
C ALA A 16 -15.01 -15.10 -48.50
N ILE A 17 -14.05 -15.62 -49.21
CA ILE A 17 -12.78 -15.04 -49.63
C ILE A 17 -13.03 -14.13 -50.84
N SER A 18 -12.37 -12.98 -50.95
CA SER A 18 -11.76 -12.38 -52.17
C SER A 18 -11.30 -10.96 -51.92
N ARG A 19 -10.03 -10.70 -51.86
CA ARG A 19 -9.01 -10.36 -52.90
C ARG A 19 -9.01 -8.90 -53.34
N LEU A 20 -7.82 -8.27 -53.13
CA LEU A 20 -7.07 -7.26 -53.95
C LEU A 20 -7.59 -5.81 -53.92
N ALA A 21 -6.77 -4.83 -53.56
CA ALA A 21 -5.57 -4.35 -54.24
C ALA A 21 -4.82 -3.30 -53.42
N ALA A 22 -3.53 -3.28 -53.57
CA ALA A 22 -2.60 -2.33 -53.05
C ALA A 22 -2.68 -0.96 -53.77
N ILE A 23 -2.60 0.14 -53.00
CA ILE A 23 -1.94 1.37 -53.47
C ILE A 23 -1.31 2.05 -52.21
N GLY A 24 -0.02 2.28 -52.27
CA GLY A 24 0.77 2.91 -51.23
C GLY A 24 0.49 4.39 -51.06
N ALA A 25 0.51 4.82 -49.82
CA ALA A 25 0.86 6.17 -49.47
C ALA A 25 1.64 6.11 -48.15
N ALA A 26 2.92 6.33 -48.21
CA ALA A 26 3.80 6.52 -47.08
C ALA A 26 3.41 7.84 -46.40
N LEU A 27 2.66 7.75 -45.31
CA LEU A 27 2.52 8.84 -44.36
C LEU A 27 3.50 8.59 -43.22
N ALA A 28 4.55 9.38 -43.18
CA ALA A 28 5.46 9.47 -42.04
C ALA A 28 4.65 9.93 -40.83
N LEU A 29 4.21 9.00 -40.01
CA LEU A 29 3.74 9.27 -38.66
C LEU A 29 4.96 9.56 -37.80
N SER A 30 5.19 10.83 -37.55
CA SER A 30 6.03 11.27 -36.43
C SER A 30 5.51 10.60 -35.16
N GLY A 31 6.13 9.50 -34.79
CA GLY A 31 5.88 8.85 -33.51
C GLY A 31 6.29 9.78 -32.40
N SER A 32 5.36 10.52 -31.86
CA SER A 32 5.52 11.09 -30.55
C SER A 32 5.74 9.93 -29.58
N GLN A 33 6.99 9.74 -29.21
CA GLN A 33 7.38 8.87 -28.11
C GLN A 33 6.70 9.43 -26.87
N VAL A 34 5.54 8.90 -26.54
CA VAL A 34 4.97 9.07 -25.20
C VAL A 34 5.95 8.37 -24.27
N LYS A 35 6.83 9.17 -23.62
CA LYS A 35 7.56 8.68 -22.45
C LYS A 35 6.56 7.98 -21.55
N PRO A 36 6.78 6.71 -21.16
CA PRO A 36 6.00 6.14 -20.09
C PRO A 36 6.18 7.05 -18.88
N GLY A 37 5.16 7.82 -18.57
CA GLY A 37 5.13 8.62 -17.37
C GLY A 37 5.50 7.71 -16.22
N ALA A 38 6.48 8.14 -15.42
CA ALA A 38 6.73 7.50 -14.14
C ALA A 38 5.37 7.30 -13.50
N ARG A 39 4.97 6.03 -13.28
CA ARG A 39 3.81 5.75 -12.47
C ARG A 39 4.10 6.38 -11.14
N SER A 40 3.52 7.54 -10.90
CA SER A 40 3.34 8.02 -9.55
C SER A 40 2.62 6.87 -8.85
N THR A 41 3.32 6.14 -8.01
CA THR A 41 2.69 5.21 -7.07
C THR A 41 1.91 6.11 -6.13
N SER A 42 0.67 6.42 -6.50
CA SER A 42 -0.22 7.11 -5.61
C SER A 42 -0.50 6.13 -4.48
N MET A 43 0.12 6.36 -3.32
CA MET A 43 -0.19 5.66 -2.11
C MET A 43 -1.66 5.92 -1.80
N THR A 44 -2.51 4.90 -2.03
CA THR A 44 -3.96 5.09 -2.02
C THR A 44 -4.51 5.15 -0.61
N ILE A 45 -3.90 4.41 0.33
CA ILE A 45 -4.36 4.37 1.72
C ILE A 45 -3.19 4.49 2.69
N THR A 46 -3.45 5.11 3.82
CA THR A 46 -2.50 5.19 4.93
C THR A 46 -3.12 4.59 6.19
N CYS A 47 -2.43 3.61 6.77
CA CYS A 47 -2.75 3.11 8.09
C CYS A 47 -2.22 4.09 9.13
N PHE A 48 -3.13 4.78 9.78
CA PHE A 48 -2.86 5.74 10.84
C PHE A 48 -2.99 5.01 12.18
N ILE A 49 -1.89 4.86 12.90
CA ILE A 49 -1.85 4.10 14.15
C ILE A 49 -1.65 5.08 15.30
N ARG A 50 -2.60 5.09 16.21
CA ARG A 50 -2.50 5.81 17.47
C ARG A 50 -2.08 4.84 18.56
N TYR A 51 -0.97 5.12 19.21
CA TYR A 51 -0.48 4.39 20.35
C TYR A 51 -0.71 5.17 21.63
N GLN A 52 -1.29 4.54 22.64
CA GLN A 52 -1.12 4.96 24.00
C GLN A 52 0.05 4.19 24.58
N ILE A 53 1.12 4.89 24.90
CA ILE A 53 2.35 4.33 25.45
C ILE A 53 2.44 4.58 26.94
N ASP A 54 3.20 3.77 27.65
CA ASP A 54 3.61 4.08 29.01
C ASP A 54 4.53 5.32 28.97
N PRO A 55 4.20 6.44 29.63
CA PRO A 55 4.99 7.68 29.59
C PRO A 55 6.42 7.49 30.11
N PHE A 56 6.67 6.48 30.93
CA PHE A 56 8.01 6.14 31.44
C PHE A 56 8.80 5.25 30.47
N GLN A 57 8.17 4.80 29.38
CA GLN A 57 8.76 3.91 28.37
C GLN A 57 9.01 4.63 27.02
N ARG A 58 8.98 5.95 26.99
CA ARG A 58 9.13 6.74 25.76
C ARG A 58 10.39 6.36 24.96
N ASP A 59 11.54 6.19 25.62
CA ASP A 59 12.80 5.83 24.95
C ASP A 59 12.78 4.40 24.40
N ASN A 60 12.12 3.48 25.09
CA ASN A 60 11.92 2.12 24.60
C ASN A 60 10.94 2.10 23.41
N PHE A 61 9.91 2.94 23.40
CA PHE A 61 9.04 3.11 22.23
C PHE A 61 9.81 3.69 21.04
N GLN A 62 10.71 4.65 21.28
CA GLN A 62 11.56 5.18 20.20
C GLN A 62 12.41 4.06 19.56
N LYS A 63 13.06 3.21 20.34
CA LYS A 63 13.79 2.03 19.83
C LYS A 63 12.89 1.05 19.09
N TYR A 64 11.69 0.82 19.59
CA TYR A 64 10.67 0.04 18.90
C TYR A 64 10.34 0.63 17.52
N ALA A 65 10.11 1.94 17.44
CA ALA A 65 9.82 2.66 16.20
C ALA A 65 11.02 2.63 15.23
N GLU A 66 12.24 2.82 15.71
CA GLU A 66 13.46 2.75 14.92
C GLU A 66 13.62 1.38 14.23
N ASN A 67 13.32 0.29 14.91
CA ASN A 67 13.35 -1.05 14.31
C ASN A 67 12.38 -1.18 13.13
N TRP A 68 11.21 -0.57 13.21
CA TRP A 68 10.22 -0.56 12.15
C TRP A 68 10.69 0.12 10.86
N SER A 69 11.64 1.05 10.94
CA SER A 69 12.19 1.71 9.75
C SER A 69 12.81 0.74 8.74
N ARG A 70 13.31 -0.39 9.21
CA ARG A 70 13.89 -1.46 8.38
C ARG A 70 12.87 -2.55 8.05
N ILE A 71 12.01 -2.88 9.01
CA ILE A 71 11.07 -4.00 8.91
C ILE A 71 9.92 -3.68 7.95
N ILE A 72 9.32 -2.51 8.07
CA ILE A 72 8.15 -2.11 7.28
C ILE A 72 8.43 -2.13 5.78
N PRO A 73 9.49 -1.48 5.26
CA PRO A 73 9.79 -1.50 3.83
C PRO A 73 10.08 -2.93 3.32
N ARG A 74 10.82 -3.72 4.08
CA ARG A 74 11.13 -5.11 3.74
C ARG A 74 9.87 -5.97 3.63
N CYS A 75 8.86 -5.69 4.43
CA CYS A 75 7.58 -6.38 4.38
C CYS A 75 6.59 -5.79 3.37
N GLY A 76 6.96 -4.71 2.65
CA GLY A 76 6.15 -4.12 1.57
C GLY A 76 5.20 -3.03 2.01
N GLY A 77 5.45 -2.39 3.15
CA GLY A 77 4.80 -1.14 3.56
C GLY A 77 5.67 0.07 3.22
N HIS A 78 5.05 1.22 3.01
CA HIS A 78 5.73 2.49 2.83
C HIS A 78 5.66 3.27 4.14
N LEU A 79 6.75 3.25 4.92
CA LEU A 79 6.80 3.97 6.18
C LEU A 79 6.80 5.49 5.92
N VAL A 80 5.73 6.17 6.34
CA VAL A 80 5.66 7.64 6.34
C VAL A 80 6.40 8.20 7.55
N GLY A 81 6.20 7.62 8.73
CA GLY A 81 6.96 7.99 9.93
C GLY A 81 6.34 7.49 11.22
N TYR A 82 7.17 7.53 12.27
CA TYR A 82 6.74 7.42 13.65
C TYR A 82 6.95 8.75 14.35
N PHE A 83 6.03 9.10 15.25
CA PHE A 83 6.04 10.37 15.98
C PHE A 83 5.85 10.08 17.46
N VAL A 84 6.70 10.68 18.27
CA VAL A 84 6.63 10.59 19.72
C VAL A 84 6.23 11.94 20.33
N PRO A 85 5.66 11.96 21.54
CA PRO A 85 5.31 13.21 22.20
C PRO A 85 6.50 14.16 22.30
N HIS A 86 6.30 15.42 21.93
CA HIS A 86 7.27 16.50 22.13
C HIS A 86 6.74 17.50 23.16
N GLU A 87 5.50 17.97 22.93
CA GLU A 87 4.79 18.88 23.82
C GLU A 87 3.29 18.49 23.83
N GLY A 88 2.60 18.75 24.94
CA GLY A 88 1.20 18.38 25.12
C GLY A 88 1.05 17.05 25.86
N THR A 89 0.54 15.99 25.20
CA THR A 89 0.44 14.67 25.83
C THR A 89 1.81 14.01 25.96
N ASN A 90 2.01 13.22 27.00
CA ASN A 90 3.25 12.48 27.23
C ASN A 90 3.14 10.97 26.92
N ASP A 91 1.95 10.51 26.57
CA ASP A 91 1.60 9.10 26.42
C ASP A 91 1.02 8.75 25.03
N ILE A 92 0.90 9.73 24.11
CA ILE A 92 0.37 9.50 22.76
C ILE A 92 1.47 9.58 21.72
N ALA A 93 1.64 8.48 20.99
CA ALA A 93 2.54 8.38 19.85
C ALA A 93 1.77 7.97 18.59
N TRP A 94 2.38 8.13 17.43
CA TRP A 94 1.76 7.84 16.14
C TRP A 94 2.69 7.07 15.23
N GLY A 95 2.11 6.19 14.42
CA GLY A 95 2.78 5.53 13.31
C GLY A 95 1.94 5.63 12.05
N LEU A 96 2.54 6.03 10.95
CA LEU A 96 1.89 6.17 9.66
C LEU A 96 2.58 5.29 8.64
N ILE A 97 1.81 4.39 8.02
CA ILE A 97 2.30 3.45 7.02
C ILE A 97 1.36 3.50 5.83
N ALA A 98 1.89 3.85 4.67
CA ALA A 98 1.10 3.92 3.44
C ALA A 98 1.19 2.63 2.63
N PHE A 99 0.14 2.36 1.85
CA PHE A 99 -0.01 1.19 0.99
C PHE A 99 -0.70 1.57 -0.31
N ASP A 100 -0.41 0.84 -1.37
CA ASP A 100 -1.05 1.05 -2.68
C ASP A 100 -2.53 0.62 -2.69
N SER A 101 -2.91 -0.30 -1.78
CA SER A 101 -4.27 -0.82 -1.64
C SER A 101 -4.47 -1.57 -0.32
N LEU A 102 -5.71 -1.89 0.03
CA LEU A 102 -6.02 -2.78 1.16
C LEU A 102 -5.46 -4.19 0.96
N SER A 103 -5.43 -4.69 -0.27
CA SER A 103 -4.80 -5.99 -0.58
C SER A 103 -3.30 -5.96 -0.31
N ALA A 104 -2.60 -4.87 -0.66
CA ALA A 104 -1.19 -4.69 -0.33
C ALA A 104 -0.95 -4.67 1.19
N TYR A 105 -1.85 -4.06 1.95
CA TYR A 105 -1.81 -4.10 3.41
C TYR A 105 -1.99 -5.53 3.97
N GLU A 106 -2.93 -6.32 3.41
CA GLU A 106 -3.13 -7.71 3.84
C GLU A 106 -1.89 -8.56 3.57
N ASP A 107 -1.26 -8.40 2.42
CA ASP A 107 -0.02 -9.11 2.08
C ASP A 107 1.16 -8.66 2.96
N TYR A 108 1.24 -7.37 3.27
CA TYR A 108 2.17 -6.85 4.26
C TYR A 108 1.98 -7.54 5.62
N ARG A 109 0.74 -7.66 6.11
CA ARG A 109 0.42 -8.33 7.38
C ARG A 109 0.86 -9.79 7.39
N LYS A 110 0.67 -10.52 6.28
CA LYS A 110 1.13 -11.90 6.14
C LYS A 110 2.66 -11.98 6.23
N ARG A 111 3.39 -11.13 5.48
CA ARG A 111 4.86 -11.07 5.51
C ARG A 111 5.37 -10.70 6.90
N LEU A 112 4.75 -9.75 7.55
CA LEU A 112 5.10 -9.29 8.88
C LEU A 112 5.01 -10.41 9.93
N SER A 113 3.98 -11.25 9.87
CA SER A 113 3.79 -12.37 10.80
C SER A 113 4.88 -13.44 10.66
N MET A 114 5.51 -13.56 9.48
CA MET A 114 6.58 -14.50 9.19
C MET A 114 7.98 -13.91 9.44
N ASP A 115 8.10 -12.58 9.49
CA ASP A 115 9.38 -11.91 9.69
C ASP A 115 9.86 -12.06 11.13
N LYS A 116 11.09 -12.60 11.28
CA LYS A 116 11.68 -12.88 12.61
C LYS A 116 11.91 -11.60 13.41
N GLU A 117 12.43 -10.56 12.76
CA GLU A 117 12.76 -9.28 13.43
C GLU A 117 11.48 -8.56 13.87
N ALA A 118 10.41 -8.62 13.06
CA ALA A 118 9.10 -8.10 13.43
C ALA A 118 8.56 -8.77 14.70
N ARG A 119 8.59 -10.12 14.75
CA ARG A 119 8.14 -10.86 15.93
C ARG A 119 8.96 -10.52 17.18
N MET A 120 10.27 -10.37 17.03
CA MET A 120 11.15 -9.97 18.16
C MET A 120 10.81 -8.55 18.63
N ASN A 121 10.53 -7.64 17.71
CA ASN A 121 10.18 -6.26 18.06
C ASN A 121 8.83 -6.18 18.79
N PHE A 122 7.83 -6.95 18.34
CA PHE A 122 6.56 -7.10 19.07
C PHE A 122 6.76 -7.69 20.46
N ALA A 123 7.51 -8.77 20.57
CA ALA A 123 7.78 -9.42 21.85
C ALA A 123 8.50 -8.48 22.83
N MET A 124 9.42 -7.66 22.34
CA MET A 124 10.06 -6.62 23.16
C MET A 124 9.05 -5.60 23.68
N ALA A 125 8.16 -5.12 22.83
CA ALA A 125 7.15 -4.15 23.23
C ALA A 125 6.16 -4.74 24.25
N GLU A 126 5.77 -5.99 24.07
CA GLU A 126 4.89 -6.71 24.99
C GLU A 126 5.55 -6.96 26.34
N SER A 127 6.76 -7.54 26.34
CA SER A 127 7.49 -7.88 27.58
C SER A 127 7.78 -6.67 28.46
N LYS A 128 8.04 -5.52 27.86
CA LYS A 128 8.28 -4.26 28.56
C LYS A 128 7.02 -3.43 28.81
N ARG A 129 5.86 -3.90 28.31
CA ARG A 129 4.59 -3.15 28.39
C ARG A 129 4.68 -1.71 27.88
N ILE A 130 5.40 -1.53 26.77
CA ILE A 130 5.64 -0.22 26.19
C ILE A 130 4.34 0.39 25.67
N ILE A 131 3.50 -0.41 25.03
CA ILE A 131 2.25 -0.02 24.40
C ILE A 131 1.09 -0.52 25.27
N LEU A 132 0.27 0.42 25.75
CA LEU A 132 -0.89 0.15 26.59
C LEU A 132 -2.15 -0.06 25.74
N ARG A 133 -2.25 0.68 24.62
CA ARG A 133 -3.35 0.60 23.68
C ARG A 133 -2.89 0.98 22.27
N GLU A 134 -3.46 0.31 21.29
CA GLU A 134 -3.24 0.61 19.87
C GLU A 134 -4.58 0.74 19.16
N GLU A 135 -4.73 1.81 18.38
CA GLU A 135 -5.90 2.06 17.54
C GLU A 135 -5.44 2.29 16.11
N ARG A 136 -6.11 1.65 15.13
CA ARG A 136 -5.77 1.78 13.71
C ARG A 136 -6.94 2.35 12.94
N THR A 137 -6.64 3.33 12.10
CA THR A 137 -7.60 3.92 11.16
C THR A 137 -6.97 3.97 9.78
N PHE A 138 -7.72 3.59 8.76
CA PHE A 138 -7.31 3.76 7.38
C PHE A 138 -7.86 5.09 6.85
N VAL A 139 -6.99 5.87 6.26
CA VAL A 139 -7.29 7.19 5.71
C VAL A 139 -6.74 7.29 4.29
N GLU A 140 -7.32 8.16 3.49
CA GLU A 140 -6.82 8.52 2.17
C GLU A 140 -6.09 9.88 2.26
N VAL A 141 -5.02 10.02 1.50
CA VAL A 141 -4.32 11.30 1.39
C VAL A 141 -5.09 12.21 0.46
N VAL A 142 -5.30 13.45 0.86
CA VAL A 142 -5.84 14.47 -0.04
C VAL A 142 -4.73 14.86 -1.02
N ASP A 143 -5.00 14.76 -2.30
CA ASP A 143 -4.02 15.02 -3.35
C ASP A 143 -3.32 16.37 -3.18
N GLY A 144 -2.00 16.36 -3.36
CA GLY A 144 -1.16 17.56 -3.25
C GLY A 144 -0.90 18.06 -1.83
N THR A 145 -1.36 17.36 -0.78
CA THR A 145 -1.16 17.79 0.63
C THR A 145 -0.07 17.03 1.36
N LEU A 146 0.45 15.92 0.80
CA LEU A 146 1.54 15.17 1.39
C LEU A 146 2.87 15.77 0.95
N GLY A 147 3.55 16.40 1.88
CA GLY A 147 4.89 16.96 1.62
C GLY A 147 5.58 17.32 2.91
N VAL A 148 6.88 17.04 2.97
CA VAL A 148 7.76 17.59 4.00
C VAL A 148 8.62 18.63 3.30
N PRO A 149 8.60 19.91 3.72
CA PRO A 149 9.49 20.92 3.15
C PRO A 149 10.93 20.44 3.27
N ALA A 150 11.69 20.56 2.17
CA ALA A 150 13.12 20.29 2.24
C ALA A 150 13.72 21.23 3.29
N THR A 151 14.36 20.67 4.30
CA THR A 151 15.17 21.44 5.24
C THR A 151 16.36 21.95 4.44
N SER A 152 16.37 23.24 4.14
CA SER A 152 17.55 23.93 3.63
C SER A 152 18.62 23.81 4.71
N GLY A 153 19.61 22.92 4.49
CA GLY A 153 20.81 22.83 5.31
C GLY A 153 21.75 24.00 5.04
#